data_5d76e5cb200364b43c988e9d059f7bef
#
_entry.id   5d76e5cb200364b43c988e9d059f7bef
#
_cell.length_a   1.000
_cell.length_b   1.000
_cell.length_c   1.000
_cell.angle_alpha   90.00
_cell.angle_beta   90.00
_cell.angle_gamma   90.00
#
_symmetry.space_group_name_H-M   'P 1'
#
loop_
_entity.id
_entity.type
_entity.pdbx_description
1 polymer ?
#
loop_
_entity_poly.entity_id
_entity_poly.type
_entity_poly.pdbx_seq_one_letter_code
_entity_poly.pdbx_strand_id
1 'polypeptide(L)'
;MRPAVFIDRDGTINEQRGYINHISQFVLLPGVGEAISLLNKNNHTVVITSNQSGVARGYFPIQLVKEIHELMEQKLTKDNAHIDRIYFCPHHPDGVVPEYSRECSCRKPNAGLIKQAEVELDIDMETSYVIGDRLIDIEFAHNANLPGILVLTGYGKGEVHYSMPHKSITPAYVAKDLLHAAQWILKQDK
;
A
#
# COMPACT_ATOMS: atom_id res chain seq x y z
N MET A 1 -2.45 16.67 14.51
CA MET A 1 -2.60 15.76 13.35
C MET A 1 -1.34 15.82 12.49
N ARG A 2 -0.90 14.72 11.89
CA ARG A 2 0.26 14.62 10.98
C ARG A 2 -0.21 14.11 9.63
N PRO A 3 0.38 14.52 8.50
CA PRO A 3 0.07 13.91 7.22
C PRO A 3 0.34 12.40 7.24
N ALA A 4 -0.47 11.63 6.54
CA ALA A 4 -0.27 10.18 6.39
C ALA A 4 0.06 9.82 4.95
N VAL A 5 0.92 8.81 4.79
CA VAL A 5 1.18 8.19 3.50
C VAL A 5 0.74 6.73 3.57
N PHE A 6 -0.35 6.42 2.87
CA PHE A 6 -0.89 5.07 2.74
C PHE A 6 -0.18 4.36 1.60
N ILE A 7 0.52 3.29 1.89
CA ILE A 7 1.39 2.62 0.92
C ILE A 7 0.89 1.19 0.69
N ASP A 8 0.70 0.80 -0.57
CA ASP A 8 0.48 -0.60 -0.90
C ASP A 8 1.74 -1.43 -0.63
N ARG A 9 1.57 -2.73 -0.37
CA ARG A 9 2.68 -3.62 -0.04
C ARG A 9 3.30 -4.26 -1.28
N ASP A 10 2.52 -5.09 -1.97
CA ASP A 10 3.03 -5.97 -3.03
C ASP A 10 3.21 -5.20 -4.35
N GLY A 11 4.43 -5.07 -4.82
CA GLY A 11 4.77 -4.25 -6.00
C GLY A 11 5.20 -2.82 -5.67
N THR A 12 5.01 -2.36 -4.43
CA THR A 12 5.37 -1.02 -3.96
C THR A 12 6.47 -1.06 -2.90
N ILE A 13 6.31 -1.89 -1.86
CA ILE A 13 7.31 -2.14 -0.81
C ILE A 13 8.17 -3.35 -1.13
N ASN A 14 7.56 -4.44 -1.55
CA ASN A 14 8.24 -5.66 -1.94
C ASN A 14 7.98 -6.03 -3.39
N GLU A 15 8.81 -6.92 -3.92
CA GLU A 15 8.63 -7.45 -5.26
C GLU A 15 7.23 -8.02 -5.46
N GLN A 16 6.63 -7.74 -6.62
CA GLN A 16 5.35 -8.32 -7.03
C GLN A 16 5.54 -9.76 -7.48
N ARG A 17 4.95 -10.70 -6.74
CA ARG A 17 5.03 -12.14 -7.00
C ARG A 17 3.66 -12.81 -7.20
N GLY A 18 2.61 -12.00 -7.42
CA GLY A 18 1.24 -12.47 -7.43
C GLY A 18 0.77 -12.79 -6.01
N TYR A 19 1.11 -13.97 -5.52
CA TYR A 19 0.82 -14.38 -4.15
C TYR A 19 2.11 -14.85 -3.46
N ILE A 20 2.46 -14.25 -2.33
CA ILE A 20 3.55 -14.72 -1.47
C ILE A 20 2.98 -15.84 -0.60
N ASN A 21 3.33 -17.08 -0.90
CA ASN A 21 2.87 -18.26 -0.18
C ASN A 21 3.92 -18.89 0.73
N HIS A 22 5.10 -18.28 0.84
CA HIS A 22 6.16 -18.65 1.77
C HIS A 22 7.00 -17.41 2.11
N ILE A 23 7.46 -17.31 3.37
CA ILE A 23 8.19 -16.14 3.88
C ILE A 23 9.48 -15.82 3.10
N SER A 24 10.15 -16.84 2.53
CA SER A 24 11.37 -16.66 1.72
C SER A 24 11.15 -15.89 0.41
N GLN A 25 9.91 -15.75 -0.03
CA GLN A 25 9.56 -15.00 -1.24
C GLN A 25 9.44 -13.49 -1.00
N PHE A 26 9.47 -13.06 0.28
CA PHE A 26 9.39 -11.64 0.60
C PHE A 26 10.74 -10.96 0.40
N VAL A 27 10.82 -10.12 -0.63
CA VAL A 27 12.01 -9.35 -1.01
C VAL A 27 11.65 -7.87 -1.08
N LEU A 28 12.28 -7.04 -0.24
CA LEU A 28 12.11 -5.58 -0.30
C LEU A 28 12.64 -5.04 -1.64
N LEU A 29 11.91 -4.10 -2.22
CA LEU A 29 12.39 -3.34 -3.38
C LEU A 29 13.52 -2.38 -2.97
N PRO A 30 14.45 -2.08 -3.88
CA PRO A 30 15.52 -1.11 -3.62
C PRO A 30 14.98 0.26 -3.24
N GLY A 31 15.62 0.93 -2.27
CA GLY A 31 15.28 2.29 -1.85
C GLY A 31 14.05 2.41 -0.94
N VAL A 32 13.34 1.31 -0.64
CA VAL A 32 12.11 1.36 0.19
C VAL A 32 12.42 1.80 1.62
N GLY A 33 13.47 1.27 2.24
CA GLY A 33 13.87 1.67 3.58
C GLY A 33 14.25 3.16 3.64
N GLU A 34 15.00 3.66 2.65
CA GLU A 34 15.34 5.08 2.51
C GLU A 34 14.09 5.94 2.34
N ALA A 35 13.14 5.52 1.49
CA ALA A 35 11.89 6.24 1.26
C ALA A 35 11.06 6.40 2.55
N ILE A 36 10.87 5.30 3.29
CA ILE A 36 10.11 5.29 4.53
C ILE A 36 10.83 6.12 5.60
N SER A 37 12.16 5.94 5.76
CA SER A 37 12.97 6.75 6.68
C SER A 37 12.87 8.25 6.36
N LEU A 38 12.84 8.60 5.08
CA LEU A 38 12.67 9.99 4.62
C LEU A 38 11.31 10.56 5.02
N LEU A 39 10.22 9.82 4.85
CA LEU A 39 8.88 10.21 5.28
C LEU A 39 8.80 10.35 6.80
N ASN A 40 9.34 9.37 7.56
CA ASN A 40 9.37 9.43 9.03
C ASN A 40 10.11 10.66 9.55
N LYS A 41 11.28 11.01 8.98
CA LYS A 41 12.07 12.19 9.35
C LYS A 41 11.36 13.51 9.08
N ASN A 42 10.43 13.52 8.14
CA ASN A 42 9.60 14.68 7.81
C ASN A 42 8.20 14.61 8.44
N ASN A 43 8.06 13.87 9.54
CA ASN A 43 6.86 13.79 10.36
C ASN A 43 5.61 13.24 9.68
N HIS A 44 5.76 12.41 8.64
CA HIS A 44 4.66 11.68 8.02
C HIS A 44 4.38 10.39 8.77
N THR A 45 3.09 10.10 8.97
CA THR A 45 2.62 8.81 9.46
C THR A 45 2.63 7.81 8.30
N VAL A 46 3.39 6.73 8.41
CA VAL A 46 3.48 5.69 7.37
C VAL A 46 2.53 4.55 7.67
N VAL A 47 1.57 4.33 6.80
CA VAL A 47 0.51 3.31 6.95
C VAL A 47 0.53 2.36 5.76
N ILE A 48 0.64 1.06 6.03
CA ILE A 48 0.51 0.05 4.99
C ILE A 48 -0.96 -0.31 4.79
N THR A 49 -1.40 -0.37 3.53
CA THR A 49 -2.76 -0.81 3.17
C THR A 49 -2.69 -1.84 2.05
N SER A 50 -3.08 -3.08 2.31
CA SER A 50 -2.89 -4.18 1.36
C SER A 50 -4.11 -5.07 1.18
N ASN A 51 -4.37 -5.53 -0.05
CA ASN A 51 -5.31 -6.59 -0.36
C ASN A 51 -4.63 -7.96 -0.31
N GLN A 52 -4.98 -8.81 0.66
CA GLN A 52 -4.41 -10.14 0.88
C GLN A 52 -5.43 -11.26 0.62
N SER A 53 -6.02 -11.26 -0.56
CA SER A 53 -7.09 -12.20 -0.96
C SER A 53 -6.65 -13.67 -1.04
N GLY A 54 -5.36 -13.96 -1.03
CA GLY A 54 -4.85 -15.32 -0.95
C GLY A 54 -5.34 -16.08 0.28
N VAL A 55 -5.65 -15.34 1.38
CA VAL A 55 -6.26 -15.91 2.59
C VAL A 55 -7.66 -16.43 2.29
N ALA A 56 -8.55 -15.62 1.70
CA ALA A 56 -9.89 -16.04 1.33
C ALA A 56 -9.87 -17.17 0.29
N ARG A 57 -8.89 -17.17 -0.63
CA ARG A 57 -8.72 -18.17 -1.67
C ARG A 57 -8.08 -19.48 -1.16
N GLY A 58 -7.69 -19.55 0.12
CA GLY A 58 -7.07 -20.73 0.71
C GLY A 58 -5.64 -21.02 0.23
N TYR A 59 -4.96 -20.05 -0.37
CA TYR A 59 -3.59 -20.24 -0.86
C TYR A 59 -2.56 -20.25 0.27
N PHE A 60 -2.85 -19.55 1.37
CA PHE A 60 -2.04 -19.50 2.58
C PHE A 60 -2.88 -19.03 3.78
N PRO A 61 -2.48 -19.39 5.01
CA PRO A 61 -3.18 -18.95 6.21
C PRO A 61 -2.91 -17.46 6.51
N ILE A 62 -3.83 -16.79 7.21
CA ILE A 62 -3.68 -15.40 7.66
C ILE A 62 -2.41 -15.19 8.51
N GLN A 63 -1.95 -16.24 9.19
CA GLN A 63 -0.74 -16.21 10.00
C GLN A 63 0.51 -15.89 9.14
N LEU A 64 0.61 -16.41 7.91
CA LEU A 64 1.72 -16.08 7.01
C LEU A 64 1.74 -14.59 6.66
N VAL A 65 0.56 -13.95 6.51
CA VAL A 65 0.51 -12.50 6.25
C VAL A 65 1.10 -11.72 7.41
N LYS A 66 0.79 -12.11 8.65
CA LYS A 66 1.35 -11.48 9.86
C LYS A 66 2.86 -11.67 9.96
N GLU A 67 3.35 -12.88 9.71
CA GLU A 67 4.80 -13.20 9.71
C GLU A 67 5.56 -12.38 8.64
N ILE A 68 4.96 -12.19 7.46
CA ILE A 68 5.53 -11.33 6.40
C ILE A 68 5.59 -9.87 6.85
N HIS A 69 4.56 -9.37 7.55
CA HIS A 69 4.56 -8.01 8.08
C HIS A 69 5.64 -7.82 9.17
N GLU A 70 5.78 -8.76 10.07
CA GLU A 70 6.86 -8.75 11.09
C GLU A 70 8.26 -8.77 10.44
N LEU A 71 8.45 -9.60 9.41
CA LEU A 71 9.70 -9.63 8.65
C LEU A 71 9.97 -8.31 7.92
N MET A 72 8.92 -7.69 7.35
CA MET A 72 9.01 -6.39 6.70
C MET A 72 9.50 -5.32 7.67
N GLU A 73 8.87 -5.21 8.84
CA GLU A 73 9.27 -4.25 9.89
C GLU A 73 10.71 -4.49 10.35
N GLN A 74 11.11 -5.75 10.61
CA GLN A 74 12.47 -6.11 10.96
C GLN A 74 13.50 -5.71 9.89
N LYS A 75 13.16 -5.85 8.61
CA LYS A 75 14.07 -5.44 7.52
C LYS A 75 14.21 -3.92 7.44
N LEU A 76 13.13 -3.18 7.64
CA LEU A 76 13.09 -1.71 7.57
C LEU A 76 13.87 -1.04 8.70
N THR A 77 13.97 -1.67 9.89
CA THR A 77 14.76 -1.12 11.01
C THR A 77 16.22 -0.88 10.66
N LYS A 78 16.78 -1.64 9.70
CA LYS A 78 18.17 -1.47 9.23
C LYS A 78 18.42 -0.10 8.57
N ASP A 79 17.37 0.49 8.01
CA ASP A 79 17.41 1.79 7.36
C ASP A 79 16.86 2.92 8.26
N ASN A 80 16.67 2.64 9.57
CA ASN A 80 15.99 3.54 10.51
C ASN A 80 14.61 3.95 10.02
N ALA A 81 13.93 3.05 9.34
CA ALA A 81 12.57 3.20 8.84
C ALA A 81 11.60 2.46 9.76
N HIS A 82 10.43 3.04 10.02
CA HIS A 82 9.36 2.41 10.77
C HIS A 82 8.00 2.59 10.09
N ILE A 83 7.10 1.66 10.36
CA ILE A 83 5.70 1.69 9.94
C ILE A 83 4.87 1.99 11.18
N ASP A 84 3.99 3.01 11.10
CA ASP A 84 3.12 3.39 12.22
C ASP A 84 1.94 2.41 12.37
N ARG A 85 1.39 1.92 11.24
CA ARG A 85 0.30 0.93 11.24
C ARG A 85 0.28 0.10 9.95
N ILE A 86 -0.26 -1.11 10.08
CA ILE A 86 -0.50 -2.01 8.94
C ILE A 86 -1.96 -2.44 8.98
N TYR A 87 -2.69 -2.12 7.91
CA TYR A 87 -4.04 -2.61 7.66
C TYR A 87 -4.05 -3.49 6.41
N PHE A 88 -4.79 -4.57 6.44
CA PHE A 88 -4.95 -5.42 5.27
C PHE A 88 -6.35 -6.04 5.20
N CYS A 89 -6.78 -6.34 3.99
CA CYS A 89 -8.04 -7.01 3.73
C CYS A 89 -7.77 -8.47 3.34
N PRO A 90 -8.19 -9.47 4.12
CA PRO A 90 -8.07 -10.88 3.79
C PRO A 90 -9.21 -11.38 2.91
N HIS A 91 -10.28 -10.56 2.69
CA HIS A 91 -11.53 -11.01 2.09
C HIS A 91 -11.50 -11.03 0.56
N HIS A 92 -12.32 -11.92 -0.01
CA HIS A 92 -12.66 -11.94 -1.44
C HIS A 92 -14.03 -12.64 -1.62
N PRO A 93 -14.96 -12.10 -2.46
CA PRO A 93 -16.27 -12.71 -2.66
C PRO A 93 -16.17 -14.14 -3.23
N ASP A 94 -15.22 -14.39 -4.15
CA ASP A 94 -14.96 -15.73 -4.72
C ASP A 94 -13.95 -16.54 -3.89
N GLY A 95 -13.89 -16.33 -2.59
CA GLY A 95 -13.05 -17.11 -1.68
C GLY A 95 -13.59 -18.52 -1.47
N VAL A 96 -12.74 -19.43 -0.96
CA VAL A 96 -13.12 -20.80 -0.57
C VAL A 96 -13.05 -21.01 0.95
N VAL A 97 -12.43 -20.07 1.67
CA VAL A 97 -12.38 -20.10 3.15
C VAL A 97 -13.59 -19.33 3.68
N PRO A 98 -14.58 -20.00 4.32
CA PRO A 98 -15.88 -19.40 4.65
C PRO A 98 -15.79 -18.11 5.48
N GLU A 99 -14.84 -18.03 6.41
CA GLU A 99 -14.61 -16.86 7.28
C GLU A 99 -14.26 -15.60 6.49
N TYR A 100 -13.53 -15.74 5.37
CA TYR A 100 -13.02 -14.62 4.56
C TYR A 100 -13.74 -14.46 3.22
N SER A 101 -14.68 -15.36 2.87
CA SER A 101 -15.39 -15.39 1.59
C SER A 101 -16.61 -14.46 1.65
N ARG A 102 -16.37 -13.16 1.46
CA ARG A 102 -17.43 -12.13 1.51
C ARG A 102 -17.00 -10.83 0.83
N GLU A 103 -17.96 -10.04 0.44
CA GLU A 103 -17.77 -8.62 0.17
C GLU A 103 -17.51 -7.86 1.47
N CYS A 104 -16.75 -6.77 1.40
CA CYS A 104 -16.40 -5.96 2.56
C CYS A 104 -16.06 -4.53 2.17
N SER A 105 -16.10 -3.62 3.14
CA SER A 105 -15.68 -2.23 2.96
C SER A 105 -14.15 -2.05 2.95
N CYS A 106 -13.38 -3.01 3.50
CA CYS A 106 -11.93 -2.89 3.64
C CYS A 106 -11.14 -3.27 2.37
N ARG A 107 -11.76 -3.99 1.41
CA ARG A 107 -11.06 -4.38 0.18
C ARG A 107 -10.95 -3.20 -0.78
N LYS A 108 -9.72 -2.80 -1.13
CA LYS A 108 -9.47 -1.82 -2.20
C LYS A 108 -10.17 -2.25 -3.49
N PRO A 109 -10.86 -1.34 -4.21
CA PRO A 109 -10.80 0.12 -4.09
C PRO A 109 -11.69 0.76 -3.02
N ASN A 110 -12.46 0.01 -2.21
CA ASN A 110 -13.24 0.58 -1.12
C ASN A 110 -12.31 1.23 -0.07
N ALA A 111 -12.67 2.43 0.41
CA ALA A 111 -11.84 3.24 1.30
C ALA A 111 -11.82 2.79 2.78
N GLY A 112 -12.34 1.59 3.10
CA GLY A 112 -12.52 1.15 4.48
C GLY A 112 -11.25 1.08 5.32
N LEU A 113 -10.08 0.72 4.72
CA LEU A 113 -8.80 0.71 5.45
C LEU A 113 -8.33 2.14 5.79
N ILE A 114 -8.54 3.12 4.90
CA ILE A 114 -8.23 4.52 5.18
C ILE A 114 -9.15 5.07 6.27
N LYS A 115 -10.45 4.81 6.19
CA LYS A 115 -11.42 5.22 7.21
C LYS A 115 -11.13 4.62 8.59
N GLN A 116 -10.62 3.40 8.63
CA GLN A 116 -10.16 2.78 9.87
C GLN A 116 -8.96 3.54 10.44
N ALA A 117 -7.98 3.87 9.60
CA ALA A 117 -6.81 4.64 10.02
C ALA A 117 -7.19 6.05 10.50
N GLU A 118 -8.13 6.73 9.82
CA GLU A 118 -8.64 8.05 10.20
C GLU A 118 -9.26 8.05 11.62
N VAL A 119 -9.93 6.96 12.00
CA VAL A 119 -10.53 6.81 13.35
C VAL A 119 -9.48 6.46 14.40
N GLU A 120 -8.48 5.66 14.05
CA GLU A 120 -7.52 5.10 15.01
C GLU A 120 -6.27 5.97 15.20
N LEU A 121 -5.94 6.83 14.22
CA LEU A 121 -4.71 7.63 14.20
C LEU A 121 -5.03 9.12 14.15
N ASP A 122 -4.19 9.93 14.79
CA ASP A 122 -4.26 11.40 14.72
C ASP A 122 -3.61 11.92 13.43
N ILE A 123 -4.29 11.73 12.31
CA ILE A 123 -3.79 12.05 10.96
C ILE A 123 -4.56 13.22 10.32
N ASP A 124 -3.84 14.00 9.53
CA ASP A 124 -4.40 15.07 8.70
C ASP A 124 -4.68 14.51 7.29
N MET A 125 -5.95 14.26 7.00
CA MET A 125 -6.36 13.71 5.71
C MET A 125 -6.15 14.69 4.55
N GLU A 126 -6.22 16.00 4.77
CA GLU A 126 -6.11 17.01 3.69
C GLU A 126 -4.72 17.03 3.06
N THR A 127 -3.69 16.66 3.84
CA THR A 127 -2.29 16.61 3.41
C THR A 127 -1.75 15.19 3.25
N SER A 128 -2.64 14.19 3.22
CA SER A 128 -2.29 12.76 3.12
C SER A 128 -2.29 12.26 1.67
N TYR A 129 -1.58 11.15 1.43
CA TYR A 129 -1.39 10.56 0.10
C TYR A 129 -1.57 9.05 0.11
N VAL A 130 -1.89 8.48 -1.06
CA VAL A 130 -1.84 7.03 -1.29
C VAL A 130 -0.78 6.73 -2.35
N ILE A 131 0.02 5.69 -2.13
CA ILE A 131 1.02 5.20 -3.09
C ILE A 131 0.76 3.73 -3.39
N GLY A 132 0.70 3.36 -4.66
CA GLY A 132 0.58 1.97 -5.08
C GLY A 132 1.06 1.76 -6.51
N ASP A 133 1.17 0.49 -6.90
CA ASP A 133 1.63 0.06 -8.22
C ASP A 133 0.49 -0.25 -9.20
N ARG A 134 -0.78 -0.13 -8.75
CA ARG A 134 -1.95 -0.46 -9.55
C ARG A 134 -2.98 0.66 -9.58
N LEU A 135 -3.76 0.72 -10.66
CA LEU A 135 -4.87 1.69 -10.75
C LEU A 135 -5.94 1.49 -9.65
N ILE A 136 -6.08 0.29 -9.11
CA ILE A 136 -6.96 0.05 -7.96
C ILE A 136 -6.53 0.83 -6.71
N ASP A 137 -5.23 1.15 -6.56
CA ASP A 137 -4.73 1.99 -5.47
C ASP A 137 -5.06 3.46 -5.71
N ILE A 138 -5.09 3.88 -6.99
CA ILE A 138 -5.52 5.22 -7.38
C ILE A 138 -7.04 5.37 -7.19
N GLU A 139 -7.82 4.35 -7.54
CA GLU A 139 -9.27 4.30 -7.25
C GLU A 139 -9.52 4.34 -5.73
N PHE A 140 -8.72 3.63 -4.93
CA PHE A 140 -8.77 3.63 -3.47
C PHE A 140 -8.48 5.03 -2.89
N ALA A 141 -7.47 5.71 -3.41
CA ALA A 141 -7.17 7.10 -3.05
C ALA A 141 -8.35 8.03 -3.37
N HIS A 142 -8.86 7.96 -4.59
CA HIS A 142 -9.96 8.77 -5.05
C HIS A 142 -11.23 8.56 -4.20
N ASN A 143 -11.54 7.31 -3.83
CA ASN A 143 -12.68 6.96 -2.98
C ASN A 143 -12.54 7.45 -1.52
N ALA A 144 -11.34 7.88 -1.14
CA ALA A 144 -11.05 8.55 0.14
C ALA A 144 -10.81 10.07 -0.01
N ASN A 145 -11.00 10.63 -1.21
CA ASN A 145 -10.68 12.03 -1.56
C ASN A 145 -9.21 12.39 -1.33
N LEU A 146 -8.29 11.44 -1.56
CA LEU A 146 -6.85 11.64 -1.44
C LEU A 146 -6.17 11.66 -2.81
N PRO A 147 -5.04 12.38 -2.96
CA PRO A 147 -4.19 12.24 -4.12
C PRO A 147 -3.52 10.86 -4.14
N GLY A 148 -3.64 10.15 -5.26
CA GLY A 148 -3.01 8.85 -5.51
C GLY A 148 -1.76 8.99 -6.35
N ILE A 149 -0.66 8.34 -5.95
CA ILE A 149 0.61 8.29 -6.67
C ILE A 149 0.83 6.88 -7.18
N LEU A 150 1.00 6.73 -8.49
CA LEU A 150 1.30 5.44 -9.13
C LEU A 150 2.81 5.27 -9.22
N VAL A 151 3.35 4.16 -8.69
CA VAL A 151 4.76 3.81 -8.87
C VAL A 151 4.95 2.85 -10.04
N LEU A 152 6.06 2.99 -10.77
CA LEU A 152 6.39 2.15 -11.95
C LEU A 152 7.05 0.81 -11.58
N THR A 153 7.13 0.47 -10.31
CA THR A 153 7.48 -0.87 -9.82
C THR A 153 6.27 -1.82 -9.94
N GLY A 154 6.43 -3.07 -9.63
CA GLY A 154 5.34 -4.04 -9.69
C GLY A 154 4.63 -4.07 -11.04
N TYR A 155 3.33 -3.86 -11.03
CA TYR A 155 2.49 -3.77 -12.23
C TYR A 155 2.48 -2.36 -12.89
N GLY A 156 3.04 -1.33 -12.23
CA GLY A 156 2.85 0.06 -12.60
C GLY A 156 3.18 0.42 -14.03
N LYS A 157 4.26 -0.15 -14.62
CA LYS A 157 4.57 0.07 -16.04
C LYS A 157 3.46 -0.43 -16.95
N GLY A 158 2.92 -1.61 -16.66
CA GLY A 158 1.80 -2.19 -17.41
C GLY A 158 0.51 -1.38 -17.22
N GLU A 159 0.25 -0.92 -15.99
CA GLU A 159 -0.90 -0.07 -15.69
C GLU A 159 -0.87 1.25 -16.48
N VAL A 160 0.26 1.93 -16.52
CA VAL A 160 0.43 3.18 -17.31
C VAL A 160 0.25 2.92 -18.79
N HIS A 161 0.83 1.84 -19.30
CA HIS A 161 0.87 1.61 -20.74
C HIS A 161 -0.42 1.04 -21.31
N TYR A 162 -1.06 0.12 -20.58
CA TYR A 162 -2.19 -0.66 -21.12
C TYR A 162 -3.54 -0.35 -20.43
N SER A 163 -3.54 -0.05 -19.12
CA SER A 163 -4.79 0.08 -18.36
C SER A 163 -5.26 1.53 -18.27
N MET A 164 -4.37 2.45 -17.95
CA MET A 164 -4.67 3.87 -17.73
C MET A 164 -5.31 4.56 -18.95
N PRO A 165 -4.92 4.27 -20.23
CA PRO A 165 -5.57 4.88 -21.38
C PRO A 165 -7.06 4.57 -21.53
N HIS A 166 -7.55 3.53 -20.84
CA HIS A 166 -8.94 3.06 -20.88
C HIS A 166 -9.73 3.37 -19.60
N LYS A 167 -9.14 4.13 -18.69
CA LYS A 167 -9.74 4.49 -17.39
C LYS A 167 -9.94 6.01 -17.31
N SER A 168 -11.02 6.42 -16.66
CA SER A 168 -11.29 7.84 -16.37
C SER A 168 -10.51 8.37 -15.16
N ILE A 169 -9.85 7.49 -14.43
CA ILE A 169 -9.10 7.85 -13.23
C ILE A 169 -7.62 8.04 -13.56
N THR A 170 -7.04 9.12 -13.05
CA THR A 170 -5.64 9.46 -13.26
C THR A 170 -4.93 9.67 -11.93
N PRO A 171 -3.68 9.21 -11.78
CA PRO A 171 -2.89 9.52 -10.60
C PRO A 171 -2.51 11.00 -10.56
N ALA A 172 -2.36 11.56 -9.35
CA ALA A 172 -1.83 12.90 -9.14
C ALA A 172 -0.35 13.00 -9.60
N TYR A 173 0.38 11.89 -9.48
CA TYR A 173 1.76 11.77 -9.95
C TYR A 173 2.09 10.33 -10.32
N VAL A 174 3.00 10.16 -11.29
CA VAL A 174 3.60 8.86 -11.65
C VAL A 174 5.07 8.89 -11.26
N ALA A 175 5.46 8.10 -10.28
CA ALA A 175 6.81 8.02 -9.77
C ALA A 175 7.53 6.76 -10.28
N LYS A 176 8.85 6.83 -10.43
CA LYS A 176 9.66 5.67 -10.82
C LYS A 176 9.56 4.53 -9.79
N ASP A 177 9.60 4.87 -8.51
CA ASP A 177 9.61 3.96 -7.36
C ASP A 177 9.13 4.71 -6.10
N LEU A 178 9.09 4.01 -4.95
CA LEU A 178 8.64 4.57 -3.68
C LEU A 178 9.50 5.77 -3.23
N LEU A 179 10.82 5.73 -3.46
CA LEU A 179 11.71 6.82 -3.06
C LEU A 179 11.40 8.11 -3.84
N HIS A 180 11.18 8.00 -5.15
CA HIS A 180 10.77 9.16 -5.96
C HIS A 180 9.39 9.68 -5.56
N ALA A 181 8.45 8.80 -5.18
CA ALA A 181 7.15 9.19 -4.66
C ALA A 181 7.29 9.98 -3.36
N ALA A 182 8.06 9.50 -2.39
CA ALA A 182 8.34 10.18 -1.13
C ALA A 182 9.00 11.56 -1.35
N GLN A 183 10.00 11.63 -2.22
CA GLN A 183 10.67 12.89 -2.59
C GLN A 183 9.71 13.89 -3.26
N TRP A 184 8.75 13.42 -4.04
CA TRP A 184 7.75 14.28 -4.65
C TRP A 184 6.78 14.84 -3.61
N ILE A 185 6.27 13.99 -2.69
CA ILE A 185 5.39 14.41 -1.58
C ILE A 185 6.04 15.56 -0.81
N LEU A 186 7.28 15.39 -0.36
CA LEU A 186 7.99 16.41 0.43
C LEU A 186 8.27 17.73 -0.31
N LYS A 187 8.07 17.78 -1.61
CA LYS A 187 8.13 19.03 -2.37
C LYS A 187 6.77 19.74 -2.40
N GLN A 188 5.68 19.02 -2.17
CA GLN A 188 4.33 19.60 -2.09
C GLN A 188 4.06 20.22 -0.71
N ASP A 189 4.74 19.75 0.33
CA ASP A 189 4.61 20.23 1.72
C ASP A 189 5.29 21.61 1.97
N LYS A 190 5.88 22.22 0.95
CA LYS A 190 6.54 23.54 0.99
C LYS A 190 5.62 24.61 0.45
#